data_1d4295a2a4149ed664f8eb90bb16cd69
#
_entry.id   1d4295a2a4149ed664f8eb90bb16cd69
#
_cell.length_a   1.000
_cell.length_b   1.000
_cell.length_c   1.000
_cell.angle_alpha   90.00
_cell.angle_beta   90.00
_cell.angle_gamma   90.00
#
_symmetry.space_group_name_H-M   'P 1'
#
loop_
_entity.id
_entity.type
_entity.pdbx_description
1 polymer ?
#
loop_
_entity_poly.entity_id
_entity_poly.type
_entity_poly.pdbx_seq_one_letter_code
_entity_poly.pdbx_strand_id
1 'polypeptide(L)'
;MTITLQAVNELIASLESAGELSIREQKFLKLAKAHVQLAAENVALKDINAWCKTDAFKNMYREFKTAEALGCSDADCMHDAMLVAIMHAPETPATDRIVSEAEARGVEKAIAHLEKKFSNIGVQIMNLQWLADSLRKGASE
;
A
#
# COMPACT_ATOMS: atom_id res chain seq x y z
N MET A 1 -19.81 19.54 2.03
CA MET A 1 -18.54 20.21 2.42
C MET A 1 -17.41 19.36 1.88
N THR A 2 -16.56 19.91 1.03
CA THR A 2 -15.40 19.17 0.45
C THR A 2 -14.19 19.42 1.32
N ILE A 3 -13.56 18.35 1.81
CA ILE A 3 -12.31 18.45 2.56
C ILE A 3 -11.16 18.59 1.55
N THR A 4 -10.45 19.72 1.62
CA THR A 4 -9.29 19.99 0.75
C THR A 4 -8.00 19.49 1.41
N LEU A 5 -6.99 19.17 0.61
CA LEU A 5 -5.67 18.77 1.10
C LEU A 5 -5.04 19.88 1.98
N GLN A 6 -5.30 21.15 1.64
CA GLN A 6 -4.88 22.30 2.44
C GLN A 6 -5.48 22.26 3.85
N ALA A 7 -6.80 22.05 3.96
CA ALA A 7 -7.46 21.95 5.26
C ALA A 7 -6.92 20.79 6.11
N VAL A 8 -6.54 19.67 5.48
CA VAL A 8 -5.90 18.53 6.18
C VAL A 8 -4.50 18.90 6.67
N ASN A 9 -3.71 19.60 5.87
CA ASN A 9 -2.37 20.05 6.28
C ASN A 9 -2.43 21.09 7.41
N GLU A 10 -3.40 22.00 7.38
CA GLU A 10 -3.64 22.95 8.47
C GLU A 10 -4.03 22.24 9.77
N LEU A 11 -4.86 21.20 9.69
CA LEU A 11 -5.21 20.35 10.83
C LEU A 11 -3.98 19.63 11.39
N ILE A 12 -3.13 19.05 10.54
CA ILE A 12 -1.88 18.40 10.95
C ILE A 12 -0.99 19.41 11.69
N ALA A 13 -0.75 20.59 11.13
CA ALA A 13 0.08 21.62 11.71
C ALA A 13 -0.48 22.09 13.08
N SER A 14 -1.79 22.26 13.17
CA SER A 14 -2.46 22.63 14.43
C SER A 14 -2.28 21.56 15.51
N LEU A 15 -2.46 20.29 15.18
CA LEU A 15 -2.28 19.18 16.11
C LEU A 15 -0.81 19.03 16.53
N GLU A 16 0.14 19.17 15.62
CA GLU A 16 1.58 19.07 15.93
C GLU A 16 2.09 20.19 16.81
N SER A 17 1.46 21.37 16.72
CA SER A 17 1.81 22.54 17.54
C SER A 17 1.12 22.57 18.92
N ALA A 18 0.14 21.72 19.17
CA ALA A 18 -0.70 21.75 20.37
C ALA A 18 -0.03 21.17 21.64
N GLY A 19 1.23 20.69 21.55
CA GLY A 19 1.93 20.08 22.69
C GLY A 19 1.47 18.65 22.97
N GLU A 20 1.06 18.33 24.18
CA GLU A 20 0.67 16.97 24.57
C GLU A 20 -0.73 16.64 24.05
N LEU A 21 -0.80 15.70 23.10
CA LEU A 21 -2.05 15.30 22.46
C LEU A 21 -2.77 14.19 23.23
N SER A 22 -4.07 14.32 23.40
CA SER A 22 -4.93 13.23 23.87
C SER A 22 -4.88 12.03 22.90
N ILE A 23 -5.24 10.83 23.38
CA ILE A 23 -5.32 9.60 22.57
C ILE A 23 -6.20 9.79 21.34
N ARG A 24 -7.26 10.57 21.46
CA ARG A 24 -8.18 10.86 20.34
C ARG A 24 -7.52 11.75 19.30
N GLU A 25 -6.82 12.79 19.71
CA GLU A 25 -6.10 13.69 18.81
C GLU A 25 -4.93 13.00 18.10
N GLN A 26 -4.21 12.13 18.81
CA GLN A 26 -3.18 11.29 18.20
C GLN A 26 -3.74 10.40 17.06
N LYS A 27 -4.94 9.82 17.26
CA LYS A 27 -5.62 9.04 16.22
C LYS A 27 -6.02 9.93 15.02
N PHE A 28 -6.51 11.14 15.27
CA PHE A 28 -6.83 12.08 14.20
C PHE A 28 -5.58 12.52 13.43
N LEU A 29 -4.49 12.83 14.11
CA LEU A 29 -3.22 13.19 13.49
C LEU A 29 -2.71 12.04 12.59
N LYS A 30 -2.74 10.80 13.09
CA LYS A 30 -2.36 9.62 12.32
C LYS A 30 -3.22 9.44 11.07
N LEU A 31 -4.53 9.63 11.20
CA LEU A 31 -5.47 9.53 10.08
C LEU A 31 -5.25 10.64 9.05
N ALA A 32 -5.04 11.88 9.49
CA ALA A 32 -4.76 13.01 8.62
C ALA A 32 -3.47 12.81 7.81
N LYS A 33 -2.38 12.34 8.46
CA LYS A 33 -1.12 12.01 7.79
C LYS A 33 -1.29 10.89 6.77
N ALA A 34 -2.02 9.83 7.10
CA ALA A 34 -2.30 8.75 6.16
C ALA A 34 -3.10 9.23 4.95
N HIS A 35 -4.05 10.13 5.14
CA HIS A 35 -4.81 10.74 4.04
C HIS A 35 -3.90 11.52 3.08
N VAL A 36 -2.97 12.32 3.60
CA VAL A 36 -2.01 13.07 2.77
C VAL A 36 -1.12 12.13 1.96
N GLN A 37 -0.64 11.05 2.57
CA GLN A 37 0.18 10.04 1.89
C GLN A 37 -0.60 9.35 0.76
N LEU A 38 -1.82 8.90 1.03
CA LEU A 38 -2.68 8.29 -0.01
C LEU A 38 -2.99 9.25 -1.16
N ALA A 39 -3.22 10.53 -0.85
CA ALA A 39 -3.44 11.54 -1.89
C ALA A 39 -2.20 11.73 -2.76
N ALA A 40 -1.00 11.74 -2.18
CA ALA A 40 0.26 11.84 -2.91
C ALA A 40 0.49 10.59 -3.81
N GLU A 41 0.25 9.38 -3.29
CA GLU A 41 0.33 8.14 -4.08
C GLU A 41 -0.66 8.16 -5.25
N ASN A 42 -1.90 8.63 -5.01
CA ASN A 42 -2.91 8.73 -6.05
C ASN A 42 -2.50 9.71 -7.17
N VAL A 43 -1.87 10.83 -6.81
CA VAL A 43 -1.31 11.79 -7.78
C VAL A 43 -0.18 11.14 -8.57
N ALA A 44 0.77 10.46 -7.91
CA ALA A 44 1.89 9.80 -8.55
C ALA A 44 1.44 8.71 -9.54
N LEU A 45 0.44 7.90 -9.15
CA LEU A 45 -0.13 6.86 -10.01
C LEU A 45 -0.87 7.42 -11.24
N LYS A 46 -1.43 8.62 -11.14
CA LYS A 46 -2.16 9.28 -12.24
C LYS A 46 -1.28 10.18 -13.10
N ASP A 47 -0.08 10.50 -12.67
CA ASP A 47 0.84 11.35 -13.42
C ASP A 47 1.56 10.55 -14.51
N ILE A 48 0.97 10.53 -15.70
CA ILE A 48 1.55 9.86 -16.89
C ILE A 48 2.93 10.39 -17.24
N ASN A 49 3.22 11.68 -16.99
CA ASN A 49 4.52 12.26 -17.27
C ASN A 49 5.59 11.76 -16.30
N ALA A 50 5.22 11.55 -15.03
CA ALA A 50 6.11 10.94 -14.05
C ALA A 50 6.41 9.49 -14.46
N TRP A 51 5.40 8.71 -14.86
CA TRP A 51 5.57 7.35 -15.37
C TRP A 51 6.51 7.26 -16.56
N CYS A 52 6.36 8.16 -17.55
CA CYS A 52 7.22 8.22 -18.74
C CYS A 52 8.70 8.49 -18.41
N LYS A 53 8.98 9.07 -17.25
CA LYS A 53 10.34 9.37 -16.77
C LYS A 53 10.95 8.27 -15.90
N THR A 54 10.15 7.30 -15.47
CA THR A 54 10.61 6.18 -14.63
C THR A 54 11.32 5.11 -15.45
N ASP A 55 12.04 4.24 -14.75
CA ASP A 55 12.64 3.05 -15.36
C ASP A 55 11.57 2.05 -15.85
N ALA A 56 10.35 2.11 -15.34
CA ALA A 56 9.22 1.33 -15.82
C ALA A 56 9.01 1.51 -17.33
N PHE A 57 8.97 2.75 -17.81
CA PHE A 57 8.75 3.04 -19.22
C PHE A 57 9.95 2.68 -20.10
N LYS A 58 11.19 2.90 -19.60
CA LYS A 58 12.41 2.49 -20.30
C LYS A 58 12.49 0.97 -20.41
N ASN A 59 12.17 0.25 -19.34
CA ASN A 59 12.19 -1.21 -19.31
C ASN A 59 11.11 -1.79 -20.22
N MET A 60 9.92 -1.20 -20.22
CA MET A 60 8.83 -1.56 -21.14
C MET A 60 9.28 -1.46 -22.61
N TYR A 61 9.88 -0.34 -23.00
CA TYR A 61 10.35 -0.13 -24.37
C TYR A 61 11.47 -1.11 -24.76
N ARG A 62 12.41 -1.34 -23.82
CA ARG A 62 13.51 -2.31 -24.03
C ARG A 62 12.97 -3.72 -24.22
N GLU A 63 11.99 -4.14 -23.41
CA GLU A 63 11.37 -5.45 -23.51
C GLU A 63 10.64 -5.63 -24.83
N PHE A 64 9.85 -4.64 -25.23
CA PHE A 64 9.18 -4.65 -26.52
C PHE A 64 10.17 -4.87 -27.67
N LYS A 65 11.30 -4.12 -27.67
CA LYS A 65 12.34 -4.26 -28.71
C LYS A 65 13.03 -5.61 -28.68
N THR A 66 13.23 -6.19 -27.51
CA THR A 66 13.84 -7.52 -27.36
C THR A 66 12.90 -8.60 -27.90
N ALA A 67 11.63 -8.54 -27.53
CA ALA A 67 10.61 -9.49 -27.98
C ALA A 67 10.39 -9.39 -29.50
N GLU A 68 10.32 -8.19 -30.08
CA GLU A 68 10.25 -7.93 -31.51
C GLU A 68 11.43 -8.56 -32.26
N ALA A 69 12.65 -8.40 -31.73
CA ALA A 69 13.86 -8.99 -32.33
C ALA A 69 13.90 -10.54 -32.30
N LEU A 70 13.18 -11.13 -31.36
CA LEU A 70 13.00 -12.60 -31.24
C LEU A 70 11.89 -13.14 -32.14
N GLY A 71 11.18 -12.26 -32.85
CA GLY A 71 10.12 -12.67 -33.80
C GLY A 71 8.78 -12.93 -33.12
N CYS A 72 8.53 -12.39 -31.93
CA CYS A 72 7.21 -12.42 -31.31
C CYS A 72 6.20 -11.63 -32.13
N SER A 73 4.92 -12.00 -32.03
CA SER A 73 3.84 -11.19 -32.64
C SER A 73 3.73 -9.85 -31.92
N ASP A 74 3.27 -8.80 -32.61
CA ASP A 74 3.11 -7.46 -32.03
C ASP A 74 2.24 -7.48 -30.76
N ALA A 75 1.22 -8.34 -30.72
CA ALA A 75 0.35 -8.48 -29.56
C ALA A 75 1.08 -9.08 -28.35
N ASP A 76 1.89 -10.13 -28.56
CA ASP A 76 2.68 -10.76 -27.48
C ASP A 76 3.78 -9.84 -26.99
N CYS A 77 4.48 -9.15 -27.91
CA CYS A 77 5.50 -8.15 -27.55
C CYS A 77 4.92 -7.02 -26.70
N MET A 78 3.72 -6.55 -27.03
CA MET A 78 3.04 -5.50 -26.27
C MET A 78 2.59 -6.01 -24.90
N HIS A 79 2.06 -7.24 -24.82
CA HIS A 79 1.67 -7.86 -23.56
C HIS A 79 2.86 -7.98 -22.59
N ASP A 80 3.99 -8.53 -23.05
CA ASP A 80 5.18 -8.70 -22.22
C ASP A 80 5.76 -7.35 -21.79
N ALA A 81 5.78 -6.37 -22.67
CA ALA A 81 6.21 -5.02 -22.36
C ALA A 81 5.30 -4.37 -21.29
N MET A 82 3.98 -4.57 -21.35
CA MET A 82 3.05 -4.06 -20.34
C MET A 82 3.26 -4.74 -18.97
N LEU A 83 3.53 -6.05 -18.94
CA LEU A 83 3.86 -6.73 -17.68
C LEU A 83 5.11 -6.16 -17.03
N VAL A 84 6.16 -5.89 -17.80
CA VAL A 84 7.39 -5.25 -17.29
C VAL A 84 7.10 -3.84 -16.75
N ALA A 85 6.25 -3.05 -17.42
CA ALA A 85 5.84 -1.74 -16.92
C ALA A 85 5.10 -1.84 -15.57
N ILE A 86 4.19 -2.82 -15.42
CA ILE A 86 3.45 -3.06 -14.18
C ILE A 86 4.38 -3.49 -13.05
N MET A 87 5.36 -4.35 -13.31
CA MET A 87 6.35 -4.79 -12.32
C MET A 87 7.23 -3.65 -11.78
N HIS A 88 7.34 -2.55 -12.52
CA HIS A 88 8.10 -1.36 -12.14
C HIS A 88 7.19 -0.16 -11.84
N ALA A 89 5.92 -0.42 -11.55
CA ALA A 89 4.97 0.64 -11.16
C ALA A 89 5.46 1.40 -9.91
N PRO A 90 5.05 2.66 -9.73
CA PRO A 90 5.36 3.40 -8.52
C PRO A 90 4.90 2.65 -7.26
N GLU A 91 5.75 2.63 -6.24
CA GLU A 91 5.44 2.03 -4.94
C GLU A 91 4.28 2.77 -4.27
N THR A 92 3.45 2.01 -3.55
CA THR A 92 2.28 2.52 -2.84
C THR A 92 2.31 2.14 -1.35
N PRO A 93 3.34 2.57 -0.59
CA PRO A 93 3.59 2.08 0.77
C PRO A 93 2.46 2.41 1.77
N ALA A 94 1.70 3.50 1.56
CA ALA A 94 0.55 3.80 2.42
C ALA A 94 -0.63 2.89 2.12
N THR A 95 -0.87 2.56 0.85
CA THR A 95 -1.88 1.60 0.42
C THR A 95 -1.54 0.20 0.93
N ASP A 96 -0.29 -0.24 0.73
CA ASP A 96 0.19 -1.56 1.16
C ASP A 96 0.04 -1.74 2.67
N ARG A 97 0.36 -0.70 3.44
CA ARG A 97 0.17 -0.68 4.90
C ARG A 97 -1.29 -0.82 5.32
N ILE A 98 -2.22 -0.19 4.59
CA ILE A 98 -3.66 -0.30 4.86
C ILE A 98 -4.17 -1.70 4.55
N VAL A 99 -3.73 -2.28 3.44
CA VAL A 99 -4.11 -3.65 3.04
C VAL A 99 -3.59 -4.64 4.07
N SER A 100 -2.32 -4.61 4.38
CA SER A 100 -1.66 -5.49 5.33
C SER A 100 -2.27 -5.40 6.74
N GLU A 101 -2.62 -4.21 7.22
CA GLU A 101 -3.33 -4.03 8.49
C GLU A 101 -4.77 -4.58 8.44
N ALA A 102 -5.43 -4.50 7.28
CA ALA A 102 -6.77 -5.09 7.11
C ALA A 102 -6.71 -6.63 7.11
N GLU A 103 -5.69 -7.22 6.49
CA GLU A 103 -5.44 -8.66 6.48
C GLU A 103 -5.10 -9.16 7.89
N ALA A 104 -4.19 -8.50 8.61
CA ALA A 104 -3.84 -8.82 9.98
C ALA A 104 -5.06 -8.80 10.91
N ARG A 105 -5.92 -7.78 10.78
CA ARG A 105 -7.19 -7.72 11.53
C ARG A 105 -8.16 -8.83 11.14
N GLY A 106 -8.12 -9.30 9.90
CA GLY A 106 -8.88 -10.47 9.46
C GLY A 106 -8.46 -11.73 10.20
N VAL A 107 -7.15 -11.96 10.31
CA VAL A 107 -6.57 -13.10 11.07
C VAL A 107 -6.92 -12.99 12.57
N GLU A 108 -6.80 -11.82 13.18
CA GLU A 108 -7.16 -11.59 14.59
C GLU A 108 -8.64 -11.89 14.89
N LYS A 109 -9.54 -11.54 13.96
CA LYS A 109 -10.95 -11.90 14.07
C LYS A 109 -11.17 -13.42 13.99
N ALA A 110 -10.42 -14.10 13.14
CA ALA A 110 -10.45 -15.56 13.05
C ALA A 110 -9.94 -16.20 14.36
N ILE A 111 -8.85 -15.70 14.94
CA ILE A 111 -8.34 -16.12 16.25
C ILE A 111 -9.44 -16.00 17.31
N ALA A 112 -10.03 -14.82 17.46
CA ALA A 112 -11.07 -14.57 18.46
C ALA A 112 -12.33 -15.47 18.27
N HIS A 113 -12.63 -15.86 17.01
CA HIS A 113 -13.70 -16.80 16.73
C HIS A 113 -13.34 -18.24 17.14
N LEU A 114 -12.11 -18.67 16.85
CA LEU A 114 -11.62 -20.00 17.18
C LEU A 114 -11.50 -20.21 18.70
N GLU A 115 -10.97 -19.22 19.43
CA GLU A 115 -10.86 -19.24 20.89
C GLU A 115 -12.21 -19.43 21.58
N LYS A 116 -13.29 -18.87 21.01
CA LYS A 116 -14.65 -19.05 21.54
C LYS A 116 -15.21 -20.45 21.29
N LYS A 117 -14.74 -21.15 20.26
CA LYS A 117 -15.28 -22.45 19.84
C LYS A 117 -14.49 -23.65 20.34
N PHE A 118 -13.20 -23.50 20.58
CA PHE A 118 -12.28 -24.60 20.82
C PHE A 118 -11.37 -24.29 22.01
N SER A 119 -11.25 -25.25 22.94
CA SER A 119 -10.44 -25.08 24.16
C SER A 119 -8.98 -25.53 24.04
N ASN A 120 -8.62 -26.30 23.01
CA ASN A 120 -7.30 -26.96 22.91
C ASN A 120 -6.57 -26.62 21.59
N ILE A 121 -6.52 -25.34 21.20
CA ILE A 121 -5.91 -24.89 19.95
C ILE A 121 -4.82 -23.83 20.17
N GLY A 122 -4.16 -23.84 21.34
CA GLY A 122 -3.16 -22.82 21.70
C GLY A 122 -2.01 -22.68 20.70
N VAL A 123 -1.52 -23.80 20.14
CA VAL A 123 -0.45 -23.78 19.14
C VAL A 123 -0.93 -23.14 17.83
N GLN A 124 -2.14 -23.48 17.39
CA GLN A 124 -2.72 -22.90 16.17
C GLN A 124 -2.96 -21.40 16.32
N ILE A 125 -3.43 -20.96 17.48
CA ILE A 125 -3.60 -19.54 17.80
C ILE A 125 -2.28 -18.80 17.78
N MET A 126 -1.23 -19.35 18.38
CA MET A 126 0.11 -18.78 18.36
C MET A 126 0.64 -18.62 16.93
N ASN A 127 0.44 -19.63 16.07
CA ASN A 127 0.84 -19.54 14.64
C ASN A 127 0.05 -18.47 13.88
N LEU A 128 -1.24 -18.31 14.15
CA LEU A 128 -2.06 -17.27 13.55
C LEU A 128 -1.67 -15.87 14.06
N GLN A 129 -1.31 -15.71 15.32
CA GLN A 129 -0.78 -14.46 15.87
C GLN A 129 0.53 -14.08 15.19
N TRP A 130 1.44 -15.05 15.03
CA TRP A 130 2.68 -14.84 14.28
C TRP A 130 2.41 -14.42 12.84
N LEU A 131 1.41 -15.01 12.16
CA LEU A 131 1.00 -14.62 10.81
C LEU A 131 0.49 -13.17 10.77
N ALA A 132 -0.36 -12.77 11.70
CA ALA A 132 -0.87 -11.39 11.78
C ALA A 132 0.27 -10.36 11.97
N ASP A 133 1.25 -10.70 12.82
CA ASP A 133 2.42 -9.84 13.04
C ASP A 133 3.34 -9.78 11.82
N SER A 134 3.48 -10.90 11.09
CA SER A 134 4.26 -10.95 9.85
C SER A 134 3.65 -10.12 8.74
N LEU A 135 2.33 -10.14 8.59
CA LEU A 135 1.60 -9.29 7.64
C LEU A 135 1.85 -7.79 7.88
N ARG A 136 1.88 -7.38 9.16
CA ARG A 136 2.19 -5.98 9.51
C ARG A 136 3.64 -5.59 9.22
N LYS A 137 4.58 -6.52 9.41
CA LYS A 137 6.01 -6.26 9.17
C LYS A 137 6.34 -6.19 7.68
N GLY A 138 5.80 -7.08 6.88
CA GLY A 138 6.03 -7.10 5.43
C GLY A 138 5.57 -5.84 4.69
N ALA A 139 4.66 -5.06 5.28
CA ALA A 139 4.25 -3.75 4.75
C ALA A 139 5.19 -2.59 5.17
N SER A 140 6.25 -2.88 5.93
CA SER A 140 7.17 -1.87 6.48
C SER A 140 8.56 -1.95 5.85
N GLU A 141 8.79 -2.94 4.97
CA GLU A 141 10.00 -3.12 4.16
C GLU A 141 9.82 -2.57 2.74
#